data_7a42035780c3ff7eb8acad86c0349497
#
_entry.id   7a42035780c3ff7eb8acad86c0349497
#
_cell.length_a   1.000
_cell.length_b   1.000
_cell.length_c   1.000
_cell.angle_alpha   90.00
_cell.angle_beta   90.00
_cell.angle_gamma   90.00
#
_symmetry.space_group_name_H-M   'P 1'
#
loop_
_entity.id
_entity.type
_entity.pdbx_description
1 polymer ?
#
loop_
_entity_poly.entity_id
_entity_poly.type
_entity_poly.pdbx_seq_one_letter_code
_entity_poly.pdbx_strand_id
1 'polypeptide(L)'
;MKQINYLLLFFLLPFCSLIAQTPDELKSWLPSVDGWTVSGEVEVFNPDNLFDRINGAAPLFLENNFREMTSMEYKKGADYITIQAYRHATPEDAFGMYSSERSSDLEFLPVGGEAQGDKANLYFFAGNMYLKMWSNASGDVSKELQVIGKALAEKIDAGAGYPPVIRLFPEQGKIPYSAAYITSNYIGHEFLRAVYTMKYEKDGQSFQLFVLDGGSPDGVKDVLIQYMAFTKQSDELKEGGLLVKDRYNGDIPVLWKGRYLVGVYNENGDMIAGTDVLLKELAEKL
;
A
#
# COMPACT_ATOMS: atom_id res chain seq x y z
N MET A 1 -56.90 23.03 -13.02
CA MET A 1 -55.78 22.86 -12.09
C MET A 1 -55.39 21.38 -12.04
N LYS A 2 -54.25 21.00 -12.68
CA LYS A 2 -53.75 19.61 -12.66
C LYS A 2 -52.71 19.52 -11.53
N GLN A 3 -52.98 18.71 -10.52
CA GLN A 3 -51.94 18.39 -9.48
C GLN A 3 -50.95 17.42 -10.07
N ILE A 4 -49.67 17.79 -10.03
CA ILE A 4 -48.57 16.92 -10.39
C ILE A 4 -48.01 16.34 -9.07
N ASN A 5 -48.27 15.01 -8.90
CA ASN A 5 -47.67 14.25 -7.79
C ASN A 5 -46.21 13.93 -8.14
N TYR A 6 -45.26 14.52 -7.41
CA TYR A 6 -43.87 14.11 -7.45
C TYR A 6 -43.69 12.84 -6.58
N LEU A 7 -43.44 11.71 -7.25
CA LEU A 7 -42.98 10.49 -6.57
C LEU A 7 -41.51 10.62 -6.26
N LEU A 8 -41.19 10.90 -5.01
CA LEU A 8 -39.78 10.87 -4.53
C LEU A 8 -39.34 9.41 -4.44
N LEU A 9 -38.55 8.95 -5.42
CA LEU A 9 -37.87 7.66 -5.36
C LEU A 9 -36.64 7.80 -4.44
N PHE A 10 -36.78 7.31 -3.20
CA PHE A 10 -35.64 7.14 -2.29
C PHE A 10 -34.79 5.97 -2.79
N PHE A 11 -33.65 6.27 -3.41
CA PHE A 11 -32.58 5.29 -3.66
C PHE A 11 -31.92 4.96 -2.33
N LEU A 12 -32.30 3.84 -1.72
CA LEU A 12 -31.55 3.21 -0.63
C LEU A 12 -30.27 2.61 -1.25
N LEU A 13 -29.17 3.39 -1.22
CA LEU A 13 -27.84 2.82 -1.42
C LEU A 13 -27.57 1.87 -0.25
N PRO A 14 -27.15 0.62 -0.51
CA PRO A 14 -26.72 -0.26 0.57
C PRO A 14 -25.46 0.37 1.19
N PHE A 15 -25.59 0.85 2.41
CA PHE A 15 -24.45 1.14 3.27
C PHE A 15 -23.76 -0.22 3.52
N CYS A 16 -22.72 -0.52 2.75
CA CYS A 16 -21.80 -1.59 3.08
C CYS A 16 -21.01 -1.09 4.31
N SER A 17 -21.56 -1.36 5.50
CA SER A 17 -20.82 -1.17 6.74
C SER A 17 -19.60 -2.08 6.67
N LEU A 18 -18.43 -1.53 6.50
CA LEU A 18 -17.18 -2.21 6.82
C LEU A 18 -17.25 -2.54 8.32
N ILE A 19 -17.73 -3.75 8.63
CA ILE A 19 -17.69 -4.26 10.00
C ILE A 19 -16.20 -4.41 10.31
N ALA A 20 -15.70 -3.60 11.23
CA ALA A 20 -14.32 -3.74 11.71
C ALA A 20 -14.20 -5.14 12.34
N GLN A 21 -13.31 -5.96 11.78
CA GLN A 21 -13.03 -7.30 12.28
C GLN A 21 -12.50 -7.18 13.72
N THR A 22 -13.11 -7.94 14.65
CA THR A 22 -12.67 -7.93 16.05
C THR A 22 -11.46 -8.84 16.24
N PRO A 23 -10.62 -8.60 17.27
CA PRO A 23 -9.51 -9.49 17.62
C PRO A 23 -9.91 -10.95 17.84
N ASP A 24 -11.05 -11.19 18.47
CA ASP A 24 -11.59 -12.54 18.66
C ASP A 24 -12.03 -13.19 17.34
N GLU A 25 -12.53 -12.40 16.40
CA GLU A 25 -12.87 -12.87 15.06
C GLU A 25 -11.62 -13.31 14.31
N LEU A 26 -10.54 -12.53 14.32
CA LEU A 26 -9.25 -12.92 13.74
C LEU A 26 -8.72 -14.24 14.34
N LYS A 27 -8.81 -14.40 15.65
CA LYS A 27 -8.43 -15.67 16.33
C LYS A 27 -9.27 -16.85 15.84
N SER A 28 -10.57 -16.64 15.60
CA SER A 28 -11.48 -17.67 15.10
C SER A 28 -11.17 -18.16 13.70
N TRP A 29 -10.45 -17.36 12.89
CA TRP A 29 -10.04 -17.70 11.53
C TRP A 29 -8.74 -18.50 11.44
N LEU A 30 -8.04 -18.67 12.59
CA LEU A 30 -6.81 -19.45 12.63
C LEU A 30 -7.10 -20.93 12.31
N PRO A 31 -6.47 -21.52 11.29
CA PRO A 31 -6.69 -22.92 10.90
C PRO A 31 -6.06 -23.90 11.88
N SER A 32 -6.52 -25.14 11.85
CA SER A 32 -5.77 -26.22 12.49
C SER A 32 -4.48 -26.50 11.71
N VAL A 33 -3.36 -26.55 12.42
CA VAL A 33 -2.04 -26.87 11.86
C VAL A 33 -1.48 -28.07 12.61
N ASP A 34 -1.02 -29.10 11.89
CA ASP A 34 -0.60 -30.36 12.49
C ASP A 34 0.55 -30.19 13.48
N GLY A 35 0.32 -30.70 14.67
CA GLY A 35 1.25 -30.58 15.81
C GLY A 35 1.35 -29.21 16.45
N TRP A 36 0.61 -28.21 15.99
CA TRP A 36 0.56 -26.85 16.54
C TRP A 36 -0.81 -26.58 17.17
N THR A 37 -0.83 -25.85 18.27
CA THR A 37 -2.05 -25.43 18.96
C THR A 37 -2.07 -23.92 19.15
N VAL A 38 -3.21 -23.28 18.88
CA VAL A 38 -3.41 -21.86 19.19
C VAL A 38 -3.27 -21.66 20.70
N SER A 39 -2.43 -20.74 21.11
CA SER A 39 -2.02 -20.56 22.51
C SER A 39 -2.10 -19.09 22.94
N GLY A 40 -2.29 -18.91 24.22
CA GLY A 40 -2.29 -17.58 24.86
C GLY A 40 -3.57 -16.78 24.61
N GLU A 41 -3.59 -15.61 25.23
CA GLU A 41 -4.61 -14.59 25.00
C GLU A 41 -4.27 -13.77 23.77
N VAL A 42 -5.28 -13.14 23.19
CA VAL A 42 -5.08 -12.18 22.11
C VAL A 42 -4.66 -10.85 22.72
N GLU A 43 -3.48 -10.38 22.37
CA GLU A 43 -3.02 -9.05 22.75
C GLU A 43 -3.45 -8.03 21.68
N VAL A 44 -3.93 -6.87 22.12
CA VAL A 44 -4.41 -5.80 21.24
C VAL A 44 -3.70 -4.50 21.57
N PHE A 45 -3.20 -3.85 20.52
CA PHE A 45 -2.52 -2.56 20.62
C PHE A 45 -3.19 -1.56 19.67
N ASN A 46 -3.33 -0.34 20.14
CA ASN A 46 -3.88 0.80 19.40
C ASN A 46 -2.80 1.88 19.19
N PRO A 47 -3.07 2.99 18.51
CA PRO A 47 -2.07 4.05 18.30
C PRO A 47 -1.40 4.59 19.56
N ASP A 48 -2.11 4.59 20.71
CA ASP A 48 -1.61 5.17 21.94
C ASP A 48 -0.56 4.27 22.65
N ASN A 49 -0.65 2.94 22.46
CA ASN A 49 0.23 1.97 23.12
C ASN A 49 1.04 1.08 22.15
N LEU A 50 0.99 1.35 20.83
CA LEU A 50 1.76 0.59 19.84
C LEU A 50 3.27 0.63 20.12
N PHE A 51 3.75 1.79 20.59
CA PHE A 51 5.18 1.98 20.91
C PHE A 51 5.68 0.99 21.98
N ASP A 52 4.84 0.60 22.93
CA ASP A 52 5.21 -0.36 23.99
C ASP A 52 5.54 -1.75 23.41
N ARG A 53 4.99 -2.07 22.23
CA ARG A 53 5.17 -3.37 21.59
C ARG A 53 6.25 -3.39 20.52
N ILE A 54 6.31 -2.35 19.66
CA ILE A 54 7.21 -2.32 18.49
C ILE A 54 8.26 -1.21 18.54
N ASN A 55 8.31 -0.45 19.65
CA ASN A 55 9.34 0.56 19.92
C ASN A 55 9.55 1.55 18.73
N GLY A 56 10.77 1.71 18.28
CA GLY A 56 11.17 2.64 17.23
C GLY A 56 10.53 2.42 15.85
N ALA A 57 9.84 1.30 15.61
CA ALA A 57 9.10 1.07 14.39
C ALA A 57 7.72 1.76 14.38
N ALA A 58 7.15 2.08 15.56
CA ALA A 58 5.80 2.62 15.66
C ALA A 58 5.52 3.86 14.80
N PRO A 59 6.42 4.86 14.69
CA PRO A 59 6.19 6.03 13.85
C PRO A 59 5.85 5.69 12.40
N LEU A 60 6.52 4.72 11.79
CA LEU A 60 6.28 4.31 10.41
C LEU A 60 4.87 3.71 10.24
N PHE A 61 4.41 2.89 11.18
CA PHE A 61 3.05 2.35 11.17
C PHE A 61 2.00 3.46 11.35
N LEU A 62 2.22 4.39 12.26
CA LEU A 62 1.33 5.54 12.49
C LEU A 62 1.24 6.44 11.26
N GLU A 63 2.34 6.70 10.57
CA GLU A 63 2.38 7.46 9.32
C GLU A 63 1.55 6.77 8.22
N ASN A 64 1.50 5.44 8.21
CA ASN A 64 0.65 4.62 7.33
C ASN A 64 -0.76 4.40 7.91
N ASN A 65 -1.30 5.36 8.65
CA ASN A 65 -2.67 5.37 9.18
C ASN A 65 -3.06 4.10 9.95
N PHE A 66 -2.14 3.58 10.77
CA PHE A 66 -2.36 2.44 11.65
C PHE A 66 -3.59 2.65 12.54
N ARG A 67 -4.37 1.59 12.77
CA ARG A 67 -5.57 1.58 13.61
C ARG A 67 -5.46 0.66 14.79
N GLU A 68 -5.01 -0.58 14.56
CA GLU A 68 -4.95 -1.62 15.59
C GLU A 68 -3.96 -2.71 15.17
N MET A 69 -3.27 -3.30 16.13
CA MET A 69 -2.52 -4.54 15.98
C MET A 69 -3.10 -5.62 16.89
N THR A 70 -3.31 -6.80 16.33
CA THR A 70 -3.67 -8.01 17.06
C THR A 70 -2.50 -8.98 17.04
N SER A 71 -2.07 -9.47 18.21
CA SER A 71 -1.00 -10.44 18.36
C SER A 71 -1.55 -11.79 18.85
N MET A 72 -1.20 -12.87 18.17
CA MET A 72 -1.67 -14.24 18.43
C MET A 72 -0.51 -15.21 18.27
N GLU A 73 -0.62 -16.40 18.88
CA GLU A 73 0.43 -17.42 18.83
C GLU A 73 -0.11 -18.83 18.58
N TYR A 74 0.73 -19.63 17.90
CA TYR A 74 0.68 -21.09 17.95
C TYR A 74 1.87 -21.60 18.74
N LYS A 75 1.69 -22.76 19.42
CA LYS A 75 2.75 -23.47 20.15
C LYS A 75 2.84 -24.94 19.75
N LYS A 76 4.09 -25.44 19.75
CA LYS A 76 4.45 -26.84 19.57
C LYS A 76 5.63 -27.17 20.47
N GLY A 77 5.37 -27.68 21.69
CA GLY A 77 6.41 -27.84 22.69
C GLY A 77 7.01 -26.51 23.13
N ALA A 78 8.29 -26.30 22.90
CA ALA A 78 9.01 -25.05 23.15
C ALA A 78 8.98 -24.06 21.97
N ASP A 79 8.55 -24.52 20.79
CA ASP A 79 8.50 -23.70 19.59
C ASP A 79 7.19 -22.91 19.53
N TYR A 80 7.24 -21.74 18.92
CA TYR A 80 6.06 -20.90 18.68
C TYR A 80 6.08 -20.31 17.26
N ILE A 81 4.89 -19.97 16.76
CA ILE A 81 4.68 -19.09 15.62
C ILE A 81 3.91 -17.88 16.16
N THR A 82 4.51 -16.70 16.06
CA THR A 82 3.85 -15.44 16.40
C THR A 82 3.22 -14.84 15.14
N ILE A 83 2.00 -14.32 15.28
CA ILE A 83 1.23 -13.64 14.24
C ILE A 83 0.90 -12.25 14.74
N GLN A 84 1.34 -11.23 14.03
CA GLN A 84 0.93 -9.85 14.24
C GLN A 84 0.14 -9.37 13.03
N ALA A 85 -1.12 -9.03 13.23
CA ALA A 85 -2.01 -8.49 12.20
C ALA A 85 -2.22 -6.99 12.47
N TYR A 86 -1.67 -6.15 11.61
CA TYR A 86 -1.74 -4.69 11.68
C TYR A 86 -2.85 -4.19 10.76
N ARG A 87 -3.90 -3.63 11.33
CA ARG A 87 -4.99 -3.00 10.59
C ARG A 87 -4.68 -1.53 10.34
N HIS A 88 -4.81 -1.12 9.10
CA HIS A 88 -4.66 0.25 8.63
C HIS A 88 -6.02 0.86 8.25
N ALA A 89 -6.05 2.17 7.97
CA ALA A 89 -7.30 2.84 7.60
C ALA A 89 -7.84 2.36 6.24
N THR A 90 -6.95 2.11 5.29
CA THR A 90 -7.30 1.71 3.92
C THR A 90 -6.42 0.54 3.44
N PRO A 91 -6.83 -0.19 2.39
CA PRO A 91 -5.97 -1.19 1.73
C PRO A 91 -4.67 -0.59 1.18
N GLU A 92 -4.71 0.65 0.69
CA GLU A 92 -3.54 1.37 0.21
C GLU A 92 -2.51 1.58 1.33
N ASP A 93 -2.96 1.97 2.53
CA ASP A 93 -2.09 2.17 3.70
C ASP A 93 -1.42 0.85 4.13
N ALA A 94 -2.18 -0.26 4.15
CA ALA A 94 -1.65 -1.58 4.46
C ALA A 94 -0.62 -2.04 3.42
N PHE A 95 -0.91 -1.83 2.13
CA PHE A 95 0.03 -2.07 1.05
C PHE A 95 1.27 -1.16 1.15
N GLY A 96 1.09 0.12 1.49
CA GLY A 96 2.17 1.07 1.72
C GLY A 96 3.12 0.59 2.82
N MET A 97 2.56 0.16 3.97
CA MET A 97 3.35 -0.39 5.06
C MET A 97 4.11 -1.66 4.64
N TYR A 98 3.43 -2.62 4.01
CA TYR A 98 4.06 -3.84 3.50
C TYR A 98 5.18 -3.52 2.51
N SER A 99 4.93 -2.64 1.52
CA SER A 99 5.90 -2.31 0.47
C SER A 99 7.13 -1.58 1.02
N SER A 100 7.00 -0.82 2.11
CA SER A 100 8.11 -0.12 2.77
C SER A 100 9.05 -1.06 3.56
N GLU A 101 8.53 -2.21 4.03
CA GLU A 101 9.31 -3.23 4.73
C GLU A 101 9.77 -4.39 3.81
N ARG A 102 9.52 -4.31 2.51
CA ARG A 102 9.92 -5.35 1.55
C ARG A 102 11.44 -5.54 1.56
N SER A 103 11.91 -6.79 1.60
CA SER A 103 13.33 -7.16 1.65
C SER A 103 13.77 -7.91 0.39
N SER A 104 14.98 -7.63 -0.09
CA SER A 104 15.61 -8.40 -1.17
C SER A 104 16.05 -9.81 -0.76
N ASP A 105 16.10 -10.08 0.56
CA ASP A 105 16.60 -11.35 1.11
C ASP A 105 15.50 -12.42 1.24
N LEU A 106 14.24 -12.05 0.97
CA LEU A 106 13.09 -12.91 1.09
C LEU A 106 12.51 -13.27 -0.27
N GLU A 107 11.96 -14.48 -0.37
CA GLU A 107 11.29 -14.96 -1.57
C GLU A 107 9.85 -14.49 -1.66
N PHE A 108 9.37 -14.20 -2.88
CA PHE A 108 7.95 -13.87 -3.09
C PHE A 108 7.11 -15.13 -3.08
N LEU A 109 5.97 -15.07 -2.37
CA LEU A 109 5.09 -16.21 -2.12
C LEU A 109 3.64 -15.88 -2.52
N PRO A 110 2.82 -16.85 -2.96
CA PRO A 110 1.44 -16.63 -3.39
C PRO A 110 0.48 -16.62 -2.17
N VAL A 111 0.56 -15.59 -1.35
CA VAL A 111 -0.30 -15.36 -0.17
C VAL A 111 -0.77 -13.91 -0.18
N GLY A 112 -2.08 -13.69 0.01
CA GLY A 112 -2.67 -12.35 0.03
C GLY A 112 -2.49 -11.60 -1.30
N GLY A 113 -2.36 -10.28 -1.23
CA GLY A 113 -2.10 -9.42 -2.38
C GLY A 113 -0.66 -9.53 -2.90
N GLU A 114 0.30 -9.63 -2.00
CA GLU A 114 1.71 -9.96 -2.20
C GLU A 114 2.29 -10.43 -0.87
N ALA A 115 3.20 -11.37 -0.92
CA ALA A 115 3.89 -11.87 0.26
C ALA A 115 5.37 -12.09 0.01
N GLN A 116 6.15 -11.96 1.08
CA GLN A 116 7.54 -12.39 1.14
C GLN A 116 7.78 -13.30 2.35
N GLY A 117 8.67 -14.28 2.21
CA GLY A 117 8.99 -15.17 3.32
C GLY A 117 10.22 -16.02 3.09
N ASP A 118 10.56 -16.76 4.12
CA ASP A 118 11.61 -17.76 4.15
C ASP A 118 11.17 -18.99 4.98
N LYS A 119 12.12 -19.76 5.47
CA LYS A 119 11.85 -20.95 6.31
C LYS A 119 11.18 -20.64 7.66
N ALA A 120 11.26 -19.40 8.15
CA ALA A 120 10.81 -19.02 9.50
C ALA A 120 9.97 -17.74 9.54
N ASN A 121 9.83 -17.05 8.41
CA ASN A 121 9.14 -15.77 8.30
C ASN A 121 8.13 -15.78 7.14
N LEU A 122 7.02 -15.06 7.32
CA LEU A 122 6.05 -14.75 6.27
C LEU A 122 5.45 -13.37 6.54
N TYR A 123 5.58 -12.47 5.58
CA TYR A 123 5.02 -11.12 5.60
C TYR A 123 4.14 -10.91 4.40
N PHE A 124 2.90 -10.42 4.59
CA PHE A 124 1.98 -10.22 3.48
C PHE A 124 0.93 -9.14 3.81
N PHE A 125 0.29 -8.61 2.79
CA PHE A 125 -0.89 -7.79 2.97
C PHE A 125 -2.14 -8.45 2.36
N ALA A 126 -3.29 -8.19 2.97
CA ALA A 126 -4.60 -8.58 2.46
C ALA A 126 -5.64 -7.53 2.91
N GLY A 127 -6.43 -6.99 1.97
CA GLY A 127 -7.33 -5.89 2.27
C GLY A 127 -6.60 -4.76 2.98
N ASN A 128 -7.14 -4.27 4.08
CA ASN A 128 -6.54 -3.22 4.89
C ASN A 128 -5.63 -3.72 6.02
N MET A 129 -5.15 -4.96 5.92
CA MET A 129 -4.25 -5.54 6.93
C MET A 129 -2.88 -5.86 6.34
N TYR A 130 -1.83 -5.53 7.11
CA TYR A 130 -0.48 -6.03 6.95
C TYR A 130 -0.20 -7.06 8.04
N LEU A 131 0.27 -8.25 7.66
CA LEU A 131 0.53 -9.34 8.60
C LEU A 131 2.01 -9.70 8.61
N LYS A 132 2.55 -9.82 9.83
CA LYS A 132 3.91 -10.31 10.10
C LYS A 132 3.80 -11.61 10.88
N MET A 133 4.42 -12.66 10.38
CA MET A 133 4.45 -13.98 11.01
C MET A 133 5.87 -14.48 11.08
N TRP A 134 6.27 -15.01 12.22
CA TRP A 134 7.60 -15.59 12.39
C TRP A 134 7.60 -16.71 13.44
N SER A 135 8.62 -17.58 13.39
CA SER A 135 8.81 -18.67 14.32
C SER A 135 10.22 -18.70 14.91
N ASN A 136 10.33 -19.21 16.15
CA ASN A 136 11.61 -19.55 16.79
C ASN A 136 12.04 -21.00 16.55
N ALA A 137 11.26 -21.79 15.80
CA ALA A 137 11.61 -23.17 15.53
C ALA A 137 12.95 -23.26 14.77
N SER A 138 13.80 -24.21 15.12
CA SER A 138 15.07 -24.43 14.44
C SER A 138 14.91 -25.07 13.06
N GLY A 139 13.76 -25.69 12.77
CA GLY A 139 13.40 -26.32 11.52
C GLY A 139 12.73 -25.35 10.52
N ASP A 140 12.47 -25.87 9.33
CA ASP A 140 11.69 -25.18 8.31
C ASP A 140 10.20 -25.30 8.63
N VAL A 141 9.54 -24.17 8.87
CA VAL A 141 8.10 -24.05 9.13
C VAL A 141 7.36 -23.25 8.05
N SER A 142 8.00 -23.07 6.89
CA SER A 142 7.44 -22.29 5.78
C SER A 142 6.06 -22.79 5.30
N LYS A 143 5.82 -24.10 5.38
CA LYS A 143 4.54 -24.73 5.02
C LYS A 143 3.44 -24.33 5.99
N GLU A 144 3.72 -24.39 7.29
CA GLU A 144 2.80 -24.01 8.34
C GLU A 144 2.45 -22.52 8.23
N LEU A 145 3.46 -21.67 8.07
CA LEU A 145 3.27 -20.24 7.86
C LEU A 145 2.38 -19.96 6.64
N GLN A 146 2.60 -20.63 5.52
CA GLN A 146 1.77 -20.47 4.32
C GLN A 146 0.33 -20.99 4.52
N VAL A 147 0.12 -22.08 5.25
CA VAL A 147 -1.22 -22.59 5.58
C VAL A 147 -1.98 -21.55 6.39
N ILE A 148 -1.36 -21.00 7.43
CA ILE A 148 -1.95 -19.97 8.28
C ILE A 148 -2.19 -18.69 7.47
N GLY A 149 -1.18 -18.23 6.74
CA GLY A 149 -1.25 -17.00 5.95
C GLY A 149 -2.34 -17.03 4.88
N LYS A 150 -2.47 -18.13 4.14
CA LYS A 150 -3.53 -18.30 3.12
C LYS A 150 -4.93 -18.30 3.74
N ALA A 151 -5.11 -18.98 4.87
CA ALA A 151 -6.40 -19.02 5.56
C ALA A 151 -6.81 -17.62 6.06
N LEU A 152 -5.86 -16.86 6.64
CA LEU A 152 -6.11 -15.48 7.08
C LEU A 152 -6.38 -14.55 5.89
N ALA A 153 -5.56 -14.61 4.84
CA ALA A 153 -5.74 -13.79 3.65
C ALA A 153 -7.11 -13.99 3.01
N GLU A 154 -7.58 -15.24 2.88
CA GLU A 154 -8.89 -15.56 2.33
C GLU A 154 -10.04 -14.99 3.18
N LYS A 155 -9.90 -15.01 4.49
CA LYS A 155 -10.92 -14.47 5.41
C LYS A 155 -10.92 -12.95 5.48
N ILE A 156 -9.75 -12.33 5.37
CA ILE A 156 -9.61 -10.85 5.37
C ILE A 156 -10.13 -10.29 4.06
N ASP A 157 -9.68 -10.82 2.93
CA ASP A 157 -10.07 -10.40 1.59
C ASP A 157 -9.74 -11.51 0.57
N ALA A 158 -10.71 -12.31 0.21
CA ALA A 158 -10.55 -13.39 -0.78
C ALA A 158 -10.12 -12.89 -2.17
N GLY A 159 -10.35 -11.62 -2.48
CA GLY A 159 -9.95 -10.95 -3.71
C GLY A 159 -8.65 -10.14 -3.57
N ALA A 160 -7.92 -10.32 -2.46
CA ALA A 160 -6.72 -9.53 -2.15
C ALA A 160 -5.77 -9.41 -3.35
N GLY A 161 -5.34 -8.21 -3.62
CA GLY A 161 -4.44 -7.88 -4.71
C GLY A 161 -3.93 -6.45 -4.57
N TYR A 162 -3.13 -6.03 -5.53
CA TYR A 162 -2.67 -4.64 -5.56
C TYR A 162 -3.82 -3.64 -5.64
N PRO A 163 -3.65 -2.45 -5.05
CA PRO A 163 -4.56 -1.32 -5.27
C PRO A 163 -4.87 -1.13 -6.76
N PRO A 164 -6.12 -0.78 -7.14
CA PRO A 164 -6.53 -0.68 -8.54
C PRO A 164 -5.60 0.18 -9.40
N VAL A 165 -5.09 1.29 -8.89
CA VAL A 165 -4.18 2.21 -9.58
C VAL A 165 -2.88 1.51 -10.00
N ILE A 166 -2.33 0.62 -9.18
CA ILE A 166 -1.10 -0.14 -9.50
C ILE A 166 -1.26 -1.02 -10.75
N ARG A 167 -2.48 -1.54 -10.98
CA ARG A 167 -2.77 -2.40 -12.14
C ARG A 167 -2.81 -1.64 -13.47
N LEU A 168 -2.87 -0.30 -13.43
CA LEU A 168 -2.90 0.56 -14.62
C LEU A 168 -1.51 0.89 -15.16
N PHE A 169 -0.47 0.66 -14.37
CA PHE A 169 0.91 0.93 -14.77
C PHE A 169 1.30 0.11 -16.00
N PRO A 170 1.97 0.72 -17.01
CA PRO A 170 2.42 0.02 -18.23
C PRO A 170 3.27 -1.21 -17.93
N GLU A 171 3.15 -2.25 -18.74
CA GLU A 171 3.92 -3.49 -18.53
C GLU A 171 5.34 -3.44 -19.10
N GLN A 172 5.57 -2.62 -20.15
CA GLN A 172 6.86 -2.57 -20.84
C GLN A 172 7.95 -1.95 -19.96
N GLY A 173 8.98 -2.71 -19.66
CA GLY A 173 10.12 -2.26 -18.83
C GLY A 173 9.87 -2.26 -17.33
N LYS A 174 8.71 -2.71 -16.89
CA LYS A 174 8.30 -2.80 -15.49
C LYS A 174 9.18 -3.77 -14.72
N ILE A 175 9.70 -3.35 -13.58
CA ILE A 175 10.45 -4.21 -12.67
C ILE A 175 9.44 -4.94 -11.77
N PRO A 176 9.41 -6.28 -11.79
CA PRO A 176 8.50 -7.06 -10.93
C PRO A 176 8.67 -6.71 -9.45
N TYR A 177 7.56 -6.76 -8.71
CA TYR A 177 7.53 -6.55 -7.26
C TYR A 177 8.11 -5.20 -6.78
N SER A 178 8.12 -4.19 -7.65
CA SER A 178 8.63 -2.86 -7.32
C SER A 178 7.53 -1.84 -7.02
N ALA A 179 6.26 -2.27 -7.10
CA ALA A 179 5.13 -1.43 -6.75
C ALA A 179 5.21 -0.96 -5.29
N ALA A 180 4.88 0.30 -5.03
CA ALA A 180 4.76 0.82 -3.67
C ALA A 180 3.65 1.87 -3.58
N TYR A 181 3.21 2.13 -2.34
CA TYR A 181 2.35 3.26 -2.02
C TYR A 181 3.01 4.07 -0.92
N ILE A 182 3.15 5.36 -1.13
CA ILE A 182 3.76 6.31 -0.20
C ILE A 182 2.66 7.22 0.32
N THR A 183 2.33 7.07 1.58
CA THR A 183 1.25 7.81 2.25
C THR A 183 1.57 9.29 2.33
N SER A 184 2.83 9.66 2.59
CA SER A 184 3.26 11.05 2.72
C SER A 184 4.74 11.21 2.37
N ASN A 185 5.18 12.45 2.18
CA ASN A 185 6.59 12.84 2.05
C ASN A 185 7.34 12.19 0.87
N TYR A 186 6.64 11.94 -0.26
CA TYR A 186 7.28 11.37 -1.45
C TYR A 186 8.39 12.30 -1.96
N ILE A 187 9.55 11.73 -2.28
CA ILE A 187 10.79 12.42 -2.69
C ILE A 187 11.17 13.65 -1.82
N GLY A 188 10.83 13.55 -0.52
CA GLY A 188 11.19 14.59 0.47
C GLY A 188 10.23 15.79 0.53
N HIS A 189 9.07 15.74 -0.09
CA HIS A 189 8.08 16.81 -0.07
C HIS A 189 6.81 16.40 0.67
N GLU A 190 6.49 17.08 1.78
CA GLU A 190 5.31 16.81 2.61
C GLU A 190 3.98 16.95 1.87
N PHE A 191 3.93 17.79 0.84
CA PHE A 191 2.75 17.98 0.01
C PHE A 191 2.54 16.88 -1.05
N LEU A 192 3.55 16.04 -1.33
CA LEU A 192 3.42 14.88 -2.21
C LEU A 192 2.98 13.68 -1.38
N ARG A 193 1.66 13.45 -1.36
CA ARG A 193 0.98 12.40 -0.58
C ARG A 193 0.18 11.49 -1.48
N ALA A 194 -0.20 10.32 -0.96
CA ALA A 194 -1.02 9.33 -1.67
C ALA A 194 -0.42 8.98 -3.04
N VAL A 195 0.86 8.61 -3.05
CA VAL A 195 1.63 8.38 -4.27
C VAL A 195 1.84 6.89 -4.50
N TYR A 196 1.30 6.38 -5.61
CA TYR A 196 1.59 5.05 -6.12
C TYR A 196 2.82 5.10 -7.00
N THR A 197 3.73 4.16 -6.85
CA THR A 197 4.96 4.09 -7.64
C THR A 197 5.20 2.71 -8.21
N MET A 198 5.94 2.67 -9.33
CA MET A 198 6.42 1.46 -9.97
C MET A 198 7.79 1.74 -10.59
N LYS A 199 8.76 0.86 -10.36
CA LYS A 199 10.09 0.98 -10.97
C LYS A 199 10.11 0.36 -12.37
N TYR A 200 10.90 0.99 -13.23
CA TYR A 200 11.12 0.59 -14.60
C TYR A 200 12.59 0.58 -14.95
N GLU A 201 12.94 -0.19 -15.95
CA GLU A 201 14.25 -0.16 -16.58
C GLU A 201 14.09 0.04 -18.10
N LYS A 202 14.88 0.95 -18.66
CA LYS A 202 14.95 1.22 -20.08
C LYS A 202 16.37 1.60 -20.47
N ASP A 203 16.94 0.92 -21.46
CA ASP A 203 18.28 1.20 -21.99
C ASP A 203 19.37 1.24 -20.88
N GLY A 204 19.23 0.39 -19.85
CA GLY A 204 20.14 0.33 -18.69
C GLY A 204 19.95 1.45 -17.67
N GLN A 205 18.92 2.26 -17.79
CA GLN A 205 18.56 3.31 -16.83
C GLN A 205 17.31 2.93 -16.05
N SER A 206 17.40 3.05 -14.72
CA SER A 206 16.26 2.82 -13.81
C SER A 206 15.54 4.13 -13.51
N PHE A 207 14.22 4.08 -13.44
CA PHE A 207 13.36 5.20 -13.07
C PHE A 207 12.06 4.73 -12.43
N GLN A 208 11.30 5.64 -11.87
CA GLN A 208 9.96 5.39 -11.35
C GLN A 208 8.93 6.13 -12.20
N LEU A 209 7.85 5.45 -12.56
CA LEU A 209 6.58 6.12 -12.80
C LEU A 209 5.86 6.29 -11.46
N PHE A 210 5.18 7.41 -11.29
CA PHE A 210 4.34 7.64 -10.14
C PHE A 210 2.97 8.20 -10.50
N VAL A 211 1.99 7.91 -9.68
CA VAL A 211 0.63 8.48 -9.72
C VAL A 211 0.34 9.07 -8.35
N LEU A 212 0.17 10.36 -8.26
CA LEU A 212 -0.36 11.03 -7.08
C LEU A 212 -1.88 11.15 -7.24
N ASP A 213 -2.63 10.67 -6.26
CA ASP A 213 -4.08 10.86 -6.19
C ASP A 213 -4.41 12.08 -5.34
N GLY A 214 -4.76 13.18 -5.96
CA GLY A 214 -5.16 14.42 -5.28
C GLY A 214 -6.58 14.39 -4.72
N GLY A 215 -7.33 13.30 -4.91
CA GLY A 215 -8.73 13.17 -4.50
C GLY A 215 -9.71 13.95 -5.39
N SER A 216 -9.27 15.03 -5.98
CA SER A 216 -10.03 15.90 -6.89
C SER A 216 -9.08 16.68 -7.82
N PRO A 217 -9.58 17.30 -8.92
CA PRO A 217 -8.78 18.20 -9.73
C PRO A 217 -8.22 19.40 -8.94
N ASP A 218 -9.00 19.95 -8.01
CA ASP A 218 -8.55 21.05 -7.14
C ASP A 218 -7.43 20.59 -6.20
N GLY A 219 -7.51 19.34 -5.67
CA GLY A 219 -6.45 18.77 -4.85
C GLY A 219 -5.12 18.62 -5.61
N VAL A 220 -5.15 18.19 -6.88
CA VAL A 220 -3.94 18.18 -7.73
C VAL A 220 -3.42 19.58 -7.96
N LYS A 221 -4.32 20.55 -8.24
CA LYS A 221 -3.95 21.94 -8.42
C LYS A 221 -3.26 22.52 -7.18
N ASP A 222 -3.76 22.23 -5.99
CA ASP A 222 -3.16 22.68 -4.72
C ASP A 222 -1.76 22.09 -4.52
N VAL A 223 -1.56 20.81 -4.88
CA VAL A 223 -0.22 20.18 -4.88
C VAL A 223 0.71 20.89 -5.85
N LEU A 224 0.26 21.16 -7.08
CA LEU A 224 1.06 21.86 -8.08
C LEU A 224 1.38 23.29 -7.68
N ILE A 225 0.45 24.03 -7.04
CA ILE A 225 0.73 25.37 -6.49
C ILE A 225 1.86 25.31 -5.47
N GLN A 226 1.84 24.36 -4.53
CA GLN A 226 2.90 24.19 -3.55
C GLN A 226 4.23 23.82 -4.21
N TYR A 227 4.20 22.94 -5.24
CA TYR A 227 5.41 22.55 -5.95
C TYR A 227 6.00 23.72 -6.75
N MET A 228 5.19 24.50 -7.47
CA MET A 228 5.65 25.71 -8.16
C MET A 228 6.23 26.75 -7.21
N ALA A 229 5.59 26.95 -6.05
CA ALA A 229 6.13 27.84 -5.00
C ALA A 229 7.49 27.37 -4.49
N PHE A 230 7.66 26.08 -4.25
CA PHE A 230 8.92 25.47 -3.81
C PHE A 230 10.02 25.61 -4.86
N THR A 231 9.72 25.33 -6.12
CA THR A 231 10.68 25.39 -7.24
C THR A 231 10.90 26.81 -7.78
N LYS A 232 10.09 27.79 -7.33
CA LYS A 232 10.05 29.18 -7.83
C LYS A 232 9.74 29.27 -9.32
N GLN A 233 8.91 28.34 -9.82
CA GLN A 233 8.37 28.37 -11.17
C GLN A 233 7.06 29.16 -11.19
N SER A 234 6.74 29.77 -12.33
CA SER A 234 5.52 30.58 -12.50
C SER A 234 4.71 30.11 -13.72
N ASP A 235 4.69 28.81 -13.94
CA ASP A 235 3.96 28.22 -15.05
C ASP A 235 2.45 28.31 -14.85
N GLU A 236 1.69 28.47 -15.95
CA GLU A 236 0.24 28.39 -15.92
C GLU A 236 -0.21 26.97 -15.57
N LEU A 237 -0.94 26.80 -14.47
CA LEU A 237 -1.45 25.50 -14.03
C LEU A 237 -2.76 25.14 -14.71
N LYS A 238 -2.69 24.19 -15.64
CA LYS A 238 -3.83 23.58 -16.32
C LYS A 238 -3.58 22.10 -16.57
N GLU A 239 -4.63 21.34 -16.81
CA GLU A 239 -4.48 19.94 -17.21
C GLU A 239 -3.58 19.80 -18.44
N GLY A 240 -2.76 18.74 -18.43
CA GLY A 240 -1.74 18.48 -19.44
C GLY A 240 -0.34 18.32 -18.88
N GLY A 241 0.64 18.32 -19.77
CA GLY A 241 2.05 18.12 -19.42
C GLY A 241 2.71 19.38 -18.85
N LEU A 242 3.57 19.20 -17.83
CA LEU A 242 4.36 20.22 -17.18
C LEU A 242 5.74 19.63 -16.82
N LEU A 243 6.79 20.45 -16.86
CA LEU A 243 8.11 20.08 -16.36
C LEU A 243 8.37 20.79 -15.03
N VAL A 244 8.45 20.00 -13.94
CA VAL A 244 8.85 20.51 -12.64
C VAL A 244 10.38 20.45 -12.53
N LYS A 245 11.02 21.59 -12.25
CA LYS A 245 12.47 21.71 -12.10
C LYS A 245 12.82 21.74 -10.61
N ASP A 246 12.98 20.56 -10.05
CA ASP A 246 13.29 20.41 -8.63
C ASP A 246 14.83 20.38 -8.43
N ARG A 247 15.35 21.35 -7.69
CA ARG A 247 16.81 21.48 -7.47
C ARG A 247 17.43 20.31 -6.69
N TYR A 248 16.61 19.50 -6.00
CA TYR A 248 17.06 18.34 -5.22
C TYR A 248 16.81 17.02 -5.94
N ASN A 249 15.74 16.97 -6.73
CA ASN A 249 15.25 15.75 -7.36
C ASN A 249 15.41 15.77 -8.90
N GLY A 250 15.94 16.86 -9.47
CA GLY A 250 16.15 17.02 -10.92
C GLY A 250 14.89 17.45 -11.67
N ASP A 251 14.90 17.22 -12.96
CA ASP A 251 13.81 17.56 -13.87
C ASP A 251 12.75 16.43 -13.87
N ILE A 252 11.55 16.74 -13.38
CA ILE A 252 10.44 15.79 -13.22
C ILE A 252 9.33 16.12 -14.21
N PRO A 253 9.22 15.40 -15.33
CA PRO A 253 8.09 15.55 -16.24
C PRO A 253 6.83 14.97 -15.57
N VAL A 254 5.77 15.78 -15.54
CA VAL A 254 4.48 15.38 -14.98
C VAL A 254 3.36 15.64 -15.98
N LEU A 255 2.23 14.93 -15.82
CA LEU A 255 1.01 15.12 -16.57
C LEU A 255 -0.17 15.15 -15.59
N TRP A 256 -0.89 16.26 -15.57
CA TRP A 256 -2.11 16.41 -14.77
C TRP A 256 -3.33 15.98 -15.58
N LYS A 257 -4.13 15.07 -15.02
CA LYS A 257 -5.40 14.62 -15.58
C LYS A 257 -6.43 14.38 -14.47
N GLY A 258 -7.45 15.21 -14.43
CA GLY A 258 -8.50 15.12 -13.41
C GLY A 258 -7.92 15.12 -12.00
N ARG A 259 -8.23 14.10 -11.22
CA ARG A 259 -7.75 13.94 -9.83
C ARG A 259 -6.32 13.39 -9.71
N TYR A 260 -5.66 13.07 -10.82
CA TYR A 260 -4.36 12.41 -10.82
C TYR A 260 -3.25 13.30 -11.38
N LEU A 261 -2.09 13.25 -10.73
CA LEU A 261 -0.83 13.75 -11.26
C LEU A 261 0.09 12.56 -11.51
N VAL A 262 0.39 12.32 -12.77
CA VAL A 262 1.30 11.24 -13.19
C VAL A 262 2.68 11.83 -13.46
N GLY A 263 3.76 11.14 -13.10
CA GLY A 263 5.10 11.66 -13.36
C GLY A 263 6.15 10.59 -13.52
N VAL A 264 7.33 11.03 -13.96
CA VAL A 264 8.55 10.22 -14.04
C VAL A 264 9.57 10.80 -13.08
N TYR A 265 10.11 9.95 -12.22
CA TYR A 265 11.19 10.31 -11.31
C TYR A 265 12.40 9.42 -11.54
N ASN A 266 13.58 10.03 -11.59
CA ASN A 266 14.87 9.35 -11.66
C ASN A 266 15.78 9.88 -10.56
N GLU A 267 16.31 8.99 -9.72
CA GLU A 267 17.18 9.36 -8.59
C GLU A 267 18.44 10.14 -9.02
N ASN A 268 18.89 9.94 -10.28
CA ASN A 268 20.03 10.70 -10.84
C ASN A 268 19.65 12.11 -11.31
N GLY A 269 18.36 12.46 -11.30
CA GLY A 269 17.84 13.75 -11.75
C GLY A 269 17.81 13.96 -13.27
N ASP A 270 18.19 12.95 -14.05
CA ASP A 270 18.25 13.03 -15.51
C ASP A 270 16.91 12.70 -16.17
N MET A 271 16.57 13.38 -17.26
CA MET A 271 15.43 13.02 -18.08
C MET A 271 15.78 11.79 -18.94
N ILE A 272 14.90 10.77 -18.91
CA ILE A 272 15.09 9.53 -19.69
C ILE A 272 14.25 9.62 -20.97
N ALA A 273 14.92 9.49 -22.12
CA ALA A 273 14.28 9.59 -23.42
C ALA A 273 13.16 8.55 -23.63
N GLY A 274 12.01 8.99 -24.14
CA GLY A 274 10.87 8.14 -24.47
C GLY A 274 10.03 7.67 -23.28
N THR A 275 10.25 8.22 -22.07
CA THR A 275 9.37 7.98 -20.91
C THR A 275 8.04 8.72 -21.02
N ASP A 276 7.97 9.73 -21.90
CA ASP A 276 6.74 10.46 -22.22
C ASP A 276 5.64 9.55 -22.80
N VAL A 277 6.03 8.48 -23.51
CA VAL A 277 5.09 7.47 -24.03
C VAL A 277 4.42 6.71 -22.86
N LEU A 278 5.23 6.23 -21.90
CA LEU A 278 4.72 5.52 -20.73
C LEU A 278 3.85 6.42 -19.84
N LEU A 279 4.26 7.69 -19.69
CA LEU A 279 3.52 8.68 -18.92
C LEU A 279 2.13 8.94 -19.54
N LYS A 280 2.05 9.08 -20.86
CA LYS A 280 0.79 9.24 -21.59
C LYS A 280 -0.08 7.98 -21.52
N GLU A 281 0.52 6.81 -21.76
CA GLU A 281 -0.18 5.52 -21.63
C GLU A 281 -0.82 5.35 -20.25
N LEU A 282 -0.07 5.66 -19.18
CA LEU A 282 -0.59 5.58 -17.82
C LEU A 282 -1.71 6.59 -17.59
N ALA A 283 -1.52 7.84 -18.00
CA ALA A 283 -2.53 8.87 -17.87
C ALA A 283 -3.83 8.56 -18.64
N GLU A 284 -3.74 7.88 -19.78
CA GLU A 284 -4.92 7.48 -20.57
C GLU A 284 -5.79 6.43 -19.84
N LYS A 285 -5.17 5.58 -19.02
CA LYS A 285 -5.85 4.52 -18.24
C LYS A 285 -6.50 5.03 -16.95
N LEU A 286 -6.08 6.19 -16.43
CA LEU A 286 -6.61 6.89 -15.25
C LEU A 286 -7.82 7.78 -15.65
#